data_0ba6f5a0cf1c2960e610645682b0fe8a
#
_entry.id   0ba6f5a0cf1c2960e610645682b0fe8a
#
_cell.length_a   1.000
_cell.length_b   1.000
_cell.length_c   1.000
_cell.angle_alpha   90.00
_cell.angle_beta   90.00
_cell.angle_gamma   90.00
#
_symmetry.space_group_name_H-M   'P 1'
#
loop_
_entity.id
_entity.type
_entity.pdbx_description
1 polymer ?
#
loop_
_entity_poly.entity_id
_entity_poly.type
_entity_poly.pdbx_seq_one_letter_code
_entity_poly.pdbx_strand_id
1 'polypeptide(L)'
;ILESTMYQGENYTTSFDELLIKKSQEKGIELHELESVDFQLDLLNNLYTWDDVKATISTVADSTKKEETIKYLKDTFNAYVNGNIEFLEEDVANMKKEVPEFYDALVTQRNIKMAENIDNLVEDGKNHTIAVGCKHFIGEDSILKELEKRGYTINRL
;
A
#
# COMPACT_ATOMS: atom_id res chain seq x y z
N ILE A 1 6.22 14.00 8.45
CA ILE A 1 7.22 15.03 8.09
C ILE A 1 7.58 14.95 6.61
N LEU A 2 7.88 13.78 6.04
CA LEU A 2 8.20 13.65 4.61
C LEU A 2 6.97 13.92 3.74
N GLU A 3 5.81 13.38 4.09
CA GLU A 3 4.54 13.66 3.40
C GLU A 3 4.20 15.15 3.39
N SER A 4 4.32 15.83 4.54
CA SER A 4 4.06 17.28 4.60
C SER A 4 5.01 18.10 3.72
N THR A 5 6.20 17.57 3.43
CA THR A 5 7.18 18.20 2.55
C THR A 5 6.88 17.94 1.06
N MET A 6 6.30 16.81 0.72
CA MET A 6 5.86 16.49 -0.64
C MET A 6 4.69 17.37 -1.11
N TYR A 7 3.78 17.66 -0.21
CA TYR A 7 2.54 18.40 -0.49
C TYR A 7 2.61 19.87 -0.12
N GLN A 8 3.80 20.48 -0.09
CA GLN A 8 3.98 21.92 0.16
C GLN A 8 3.19 22.75 -0.87
N GLY A 9 2.06 23.29 -0.43
CA GLY A 9 1.18 24.14 -1.22
C GLY A 9 -0.18 23.56 -1.59
N GLU A 10 -0.46 22.29 -1.28
CA GLU A 10 -1.77 21.68 -1.49
C GLU A 10 -2.41 21.34 -0.14
N ASN A 11 -3.58 21.92 0.13
CA ASN A 11 -4.36 21.63 1.33
C ASN A 11 -5.16 20.33 1.15
N TYR A 12 -4.51 19.18 1.16
CA TYR A 12 -5.22 17.90 1.29
C TYR A 12 -5.72 17.76 2.74
N THR A 13 -7.00 18.01 2.95
CA THR A 13 -7.63 17.96 4.27
C THR A 13 -8.25 16.61 4.57
N THR A 14 -8.35 15.71 3.59
CA THR A 14 -9.04 14.44 3.69
C THR A 14 -8.27 13.37 2.92
N SER A 15 -8.00 12.21 3.54
CA SER A 15 -7.40 11.08 2.83
C SER A 15 -8.40 10.46 1.84
N PHE A 16 -7.89 9.71 0.87
CA PHE A 16 -8.74 8.97 -0.07
C PHE A 16 -9.60 7.92 0.67
N ASP A 17 -9.04 7.27 1.69
CA ASP A 17 -9.76 6.30 2.52
C ASP A 17 -10.92 6.95 3.26
N GLU A 18 -10.71 8.12 3.90
CA GLU A 18 -11.78 8.88 4.55
C GLU A 18 -12.89 9.27 3.57
N LEU A 19 -12.51 9.65 2.34
CA LEU A 19 -13.48 9.97 1.28
C LEU A 19 -14.32 8.76 0.91
N LEU A 20 -13.70 7.59 0.75
CA LEU A 20 -14.40 6.34 0.43
C LEU A 20 -15.33 5.93 1.57
N ILE A 21 -14.87 5.97 2.81
CA ILE A 21 -15.67 5.67 4.01
C ILE A 21 -16.90 6.58 4.06
N LYS A 22 -16.70 7.89 3.94
CA LYS A 22 -17.80 8.86 3.96
C LYS A 22 -18.82 8.59 2.84
N LYS A 23 -18.36 8.37 1.62
CA LYS A 23 -19.25 8.08 0.47
C LYS A 23 -20.02 6.78 0.65
N SER A 24 -19.40 5.77 1.22
CA SER A 24 -20.05 4.50 1.52
C SER A 24 -21.15 4.66 2.57
N GLN A 25 -20.87 5.40 3.63
CA GLN A 25 -21.86 5.73 4.67
C GLN A 25 -23.04 6.53 4.12
N GLU A 26 -22.78 7.56 3.29
CA GLU A 26 -23.83 8.37 2.65
C GLU A 26 -24.74 7.54 1.73
N LYS A 27 -24.22 6.46 1.14
CA LYS A 27 -24.96 5.57 0.24
C LYS A 27 -25.54 4.33 0.93
N GLY A 28 -25.29 4.14 2.22
CA GLY A 28 -25.70 2.95 2.96
C GLY A 28 -25.01 1.67 2.47
N ILE A 29 -23.79 1.78 1.93
CA ILE A 29 -22.97 0.63 1.51
C ILE A 29 -22.28 0.07 2.75
N GLU A 30 -22.38 -1.23 2.95
CA GLU A 30 -21.70 -1.93 4.02
C GLU A 30 -20.17 -1.88 3.81
N LEU A 31 -19.44 -1.62 4.89
CA LEU A 31 -17.99 -1.56 4.89
C LEU A 31 -17.41 -2.77 5.61
N HIS A 32 -16.44 -3.40 5.00
CA HIS A 32 -15.68 -4.51 5.56
C HIS A 32 -14.19 -4.16 5.56
N GLU A 33 -13.51 -4.49 6.64
CA GLU A 33 -12.05 -4.38 6.71
C GLU A 33 -11.39 -5.62 6.11
N LEU A 34 -10.35 -5.42 5.32
CA LEU A 34 -9.50 -6.52 4.83
C LEU A 34 -8.43 -6.91 5.86
N GLU A 35 -8.04 -5.96 6.70
CA GLU A 35 -7.09 -6.15 7.80
C GLU A 35 -7.57 -5.31 8.99
N SER A 36 -7.46 -5.83 10.20
CA SER A 36 -7.78 -5.07 11.39
C SER A 36 -6.72 -4.03 11.73
N VAL A 37 -7.12 -2.97 12.39
CA VAL A 37 -6.19 -1.93 12.90
C VAL A 37 -5.19 -2.55 13.88
N ASP A 38 -5.64 -3.45 14.75
CA ASP A 38 -4.79 -4.12 15.73
C ASP A 38 -3.68 -4.93 15.03
N PHE A 39 -4.03 -5.67 13.97
CA PHE A 39 -3.04 -6.39 13.17
C PHE A 39 -1.99 -5.45 12.56
N GLN A 40 -2.41 -4.32 12.02
CA GLN A 40 -1.48 -3.36 11.43
C GLN A 40 -0.56 -2.71 12.48
N LEU A 41 -1.10 -2.39 13.66
CA LEU A 41 -0.31 -1.85 14.77
C LEU A 41 0.71 -2.88 15.28
N ASP A 42 0.31 -4.12 15.47
CA ASP A 42 1.20 -5.20 15.89
C ASP A 42 2.29 -5.46 14.86
N LEU A 43 1.95 -5.46 13.57
CA LEU A 43 2.92 -5.60 12.49
C LEU A 43 3.98 -4.49 12.55
N LEU A 44 3.56 -3.23 12.63
CA LEU A 44 4.48 -2.09 12.69
C LEU A 44 5.35 -2.12 13.94
N ASN A 45 4.79 -2.45 15.10
CA ASN A 45 5.53 -2.55 16.36
C ASN A 45 6.60 -3.66 16.34
N ASN A 46 6.33 -4.76 15.63
CA ASN A 46 7.27 -5.88 15.54
C ASN A 46 8.30 -5.73 14.41
N LEU A 47 7.96 -4.94 13.38
CA LEU A 47 8.80 -4.78 12.20
C LEU A 47 9.88 -3.73 12.36
N TYR A 48 9.59 -2.64 13.10
CA TYR A 48 10.53 -1.55 13.31
C TYR A 48 11.27 -1.66 14.65
N THR A 49 12.58 -1.70 14.57
CA THR A 49 13.46 -1.62 15.75
C THR A 49 13.79 -0.16 16.08
N TRP A 50 14.31 0.08 17.29
CA TRP A 50 14.84 1.40 17.65
C TRP A 50 16.02 1.82 16.76
N ASP A 51 16.77 0.89 16.20
CA ASP A 51 17.87 1.20 15.29
C ASP A 51 17.36 1.64 13.93
N ASP A 52 16.24 1.08 13.43
CA ASP A 52 15.55 1.56 12.22
C ASP A 52 15.02 2.99 12.40
N VAL A 53 14.45 3.29 13.56
CA VAL A 53 14.01 4.65 13.90
C VAL A 53 15.18 5.64 13.90
N LYS A 54 16.32 5.27 14.52
CA LYS A 54 17.52 6.11 14.51
C LYS A 54 18.07 6.30 13.10
N ALA A 55 18.11 5.24 12.28
CA ALA A 55 18.54 5.31 10.89
C ALA A 55 17.66 6.26 10.08
N THR A 56 16.34 6.20 10.26
CA THR A 56 15.38 7.11 9.63
C THR A 56 15.62 8.56 10.05
N ILE A 57 15.80 8.83 11.35
CA ILE A 57 16.12 10.18 11.86
C ILE A 57 17.43 10.69 11.25
N SER A 58 18.45 9.83 11.17
CA SER A 58 19.75 10.17 10.59
C SER A 58 19.62 10.53 9.10
N THR A 59 18.80 9.80 8.36
CA THR A 59 18.51 10.07 6.94
C THR A 59 17.81 11.41 6.75
N VAL A 60 16.84 11.73 7.61
CA VAL A 60 16.12 13.02 7.55
C VAL A 60 17.02 14.20 7.94
N ALA A 61 18.00 13.97 8.82
CA ALA A 61 18.96 14.99 9.26
C ALA A 61 20.05 15.27 8.20
N ASP A 62 20.35 14.32 7.32
CA ASP A 62 21.28 14.47 6.22
C ASP A 62 20.56 15.10 5.02
N SER A 63 20.97 16.30 4.62
CA SER A 63 20.32 17.07 3.55
C SER A 63 20.34 16.34 2.20
N THR A 64 21.43 15.66 1.86
CA THR A 64 21.57 14.92 0.59
C THR A 64 20.62 13.72 0.56
N LYS A 65 20.63 12.90 1.60
CA LYS A 65 19.73 11.74 1.71
C LYS A 65 18.26 12.16 1.75
N LYS A 66 17.96 13.27 2.40
CA LYS A 66 16.63 13.86 2.41
C LYS A 66 16.16 14.24 1.00
N GLU A 67 17.01 14.90 0.22
CA GLU A 67 16.69 15.28 -1.16
C GLU A 67 16.48 14.06 -2.05
N GLU A 68 17.33 13.03 -1.93
CA GLU A 68 17.18 11.76 -2.65
C GLU A 68 15.85 11.06 -2.29
N THR A 69 15.51 11.01 -1.00
CA THR A 69 14.25 10.45 -0.52
C THR A 69 13.04 11.21 -1.08
N ILE A 70 13.08 12.55 -1.04
CA ILE A 70 12.00 13.38 -1.59
C ILE A 70 11.85 13.15 -3.10
N LYS A 71 12.98 13.06 -3.81
CA LYS A 71 12.97 12.77 -5.25
C LYS A 71 12.31 11.42 -5.51
N TYR A 72 12.75 10.36 -4.84
CA TYR A 72 12.17 9.02 -4.95
C TYR A 72 10.65 9.02 -4.71
N LEU A 73 10.18 9.67 -3.65
CA LEU A 73 8.75 9.77 -3.35
C LEU A 73 7.97 10.48 -4.45
N LYS A 74 8.54 11.57 -5.02
CA LYS A 74 7.92 12.29 -6.14
C LYS A 74 7.87 11.44 -7.41
N ASP A 75 8.93 10.71 -7.71
CA ASP A 75 9.00 9.83 -8.89
C ASP A 75 7.98 8.69 -8.77
N THR A 76 7.87 8.08 -7.58
CA THR A 76 6.87 7.04 -7.29
C THR A 76 5.44 7.59 -7.39
N PHE A 77 5.17 8.78 -6.84
CA PHE A 77 3.88 9.43 -6.96
C PHE A 77 3.52 9.76 -8.42
N ASN A 78 4.47 10.31 -9.18
CA ASN A 78 4.29 10.58 -10.60
C ASN A 78 4.03 9.29 -11.41
N ALA A 79 4.74 8.21 -11.10
CA ALA A 79 4.49 6.91 -11.72
C ALA A 79 3.06 6.41 -11.43
N TYR A 80 2.60 6.54 -10.19
CA TYR A 80 1.24 6.19 -9.80
C TYR A 80 0.20 7.02 -10.55
N VAL A 81 0.32 8.34 -10.54
CA VAL A 81 -0.65 9.25 -11.19
C VAL A 81 -0.72 9.04 -12.70
N ASN A 82 0.41 8.75 -13.34
CA ASN A 82 0.49 8.54 -14.78
C ASN A 82 0.25 7.07 -15.20
N GLY A 83 0.00 6.17 -14.25
CA GLY A 83 -0.21 4.74 -14.51
C GLY A 83 1.02 4.04 -15.08
N ASN A 84 2.23 4.50 -14.73
CA ASN A 84 3.49 3.87 -15.13
C ASN A 84 3.73 2.61 -14.30
N ILE A 85 3.13 1.50 -14.74
CA ILE A 85 3.20 0.20 -14.06
C ILE A 85 4.62 -0.34 -14.04
N GLU A 86 5.37 -0.19 -15.13
CA GLU A 86 6.74 -0.69 -15.26
C GLU A 86 7.65 -0.13 -14.15
N PHE A 87 7.57 1.18 -13.90
CA PHE A 87 8.30 1.80 -12.80
C PHE A 87 7.88 1.23 -11.43
N LEU A 88 6.58 1.04 -11.21
CA LEU A 88 6.07 0.51 -9.95
C LEU A 88 6.44 -0.96 -9.75
N GLU A 89 6.49 -1.77 -10.81
CA GLU A 89 6.96 -3.15 -10.77
C GLU A 89 8.46 -3.23 -10.43
N GLU A 90 9.27 -2.37 -11.04
CA GLU A 90 10.70 -2.27 -10.73
C GLU A 90 10.93 -1.85 -9.26
N ASP A 91 10.17 -0.86 -8.77
CA ASP A 91 10.24 -0.39 -7.39
C ASP A 91 9.91 -1.51 -6.38
N VAL A 92 8.84 -2.26 -6.63
CA VAL A 92 8.45 -3.42 -5.81
C VAL A 92 9.50 -4.54 -5.87
N ALA A 93 10.05 -4.83 -7.04
CA ALA A 93 11.09 -5.83 -7.23
C ALA A 93 12.39 -5.45 -6.51
N ASN A 94 12.77 -4.17 -6.54
CA ASN A 94 13.92 -3.65 -5.81
C ASN A 94 13.72 -3.76 -4.30
N MET A 95 12.55 -3.40 -3.79
CA MET A 95 12.22 -3.59 -2.37
C MET A 95 12.35 -5.05 -1.94
N LYS A 96 11.82 -5.99 -2.73
CA LYS A 96 11.93 -7.43 -2.46
C LYS A 96 13.39 -7.90 -2.41
N LYS A 97 14.26 -7.36 -3.26
CA LYS A 97 15.67 -7.72 -3.34
C LYS A 97 16.50 -7.11 -2.20
N GLU A 98 16.25 -5.85 -1.88
CA GLU A 98 17.06 -5.10 -0.92
C GLU A 98 16.69 -5.38 0.54
N VAL A 99 15.41 -5.58 0.81
CA VAL A 99 14.86 -5.79 2.16
C VAL A 99 13.85 -6.95 2.21
N PRO A 100 14.27 -8.19 1.89
CA PRO A 100 13.38 -9.32 1.64
C PRO A 100 12.47 -9.67 2.84
N GLU A 101 12.97 -9.61 4.06
CA GLU A 101 12.19 -9.91 5.26
C GLU A 101 11.10 -8.84 5.50
N PHE A 102 11.46 -7.59 5.29
CA PHE A 102 10.54 -6.47 5.38
C PHE A 102 9.46 -6.51 4.28
N TYR A 103 9.88 -6.87 3.07
CA TYR A 103 8.97 -7.07 1.94
C TYR A 103 8.00 -8.22 2.21
N ASP A 104 8.49 -9.35 2.70
CA ASP A 104 7.63 -10.50 3.01
C ASP A 104 6.56 -10.11 4.04
N ALA A 105 6.94 -9.46 5.13
CA ALA A 105 6.02 -9.06 6.18
C ALA A 105 5.00 -8.00 5.73
N LEU A 106 5.44 -6.96 4.99
CA LEU A 106 4.59 -5.84 4.60
C LEU A 106 3.77 -6.07 3.33
N VAL A 107 4.21 -6.99 2.46
CA VAL A 107 3.58 -7.19 1.15
C VAL A 107 3.10 -8.63 1.01
N THR A 108 3.99 -9.62 0.99
CA THR A 108 3.65 -10.99 0.61
C THR A 108 2.61 -11.61 1.54
N GLN A 109 2.87 -11.64 2.84
CA GLN A 109 1.97 -12.27 3.83
C GLN A 109 0.63 -11.54 3.91
N ARG A 110 0.66 -10.22 3.82
CA ARG A 110 -0.56 -9.41 3.82
C ARG A 110 -1.39 -9.63 2.56
N ASN A 111 -0.75 -9.69 1.39
CA ASN A 111 -1.45 -9.93 0.12
C ASN A 111 -2.14 -11.29 0.10
N ILE A 112 -1.49 -12.33 0.60
CA ILE A 112 -2.09 -13.66 0.75
C ILE A 112 -3.34 -13.59 1.63
N LYS A 113 -3.23 -12.92 2.79
CA LYS A 113 -4.35 -12.79 3.74
C LYS A 113 -5.48 -11.93 3.21
N MET A 114 -5.15 -10.79 2.58
CA MET A 114 -6.15 -9.94 1.95
C MET A 114 -6.87 -10.66 0.82
N ALA A 115 -6.16 -11.43 -0.03
CA ALA A 115 -6.79 -12.23 -1.07
C ALA A 115 -7.73 -13.31 -0.51
N GLU A 116 -7.37 -13.95 0.61
CA GLU A 116 -8.25 -14.89 1.32
C GLU A 116 -9.52 -14.19 1.84
N ASN A 117 -9.35 -13.00 2.44
CA ASN A 117 -10.48 -12.24 2.96
C ASN A 117 -11.40 -11.73 1.82
N ILE A 118 -10.84 -11.35 0.67
CA ILE A 118 -11.61 -11.00 -0.53
C ILE A 118 -12.39 -12.21 -1.04
N ASP A 119 -11.74 -13.38 -1.13
CA ASP A 119 -12.36 -14.63 -1.56
C ASP A 119 -13.61 -14.96 -0.72
N ASN A 120 -13.46 -14.87 0.60
CA ASN A 120 -14.57 -15.07 1.53
C ASN A 120 -15.70 -14.02 1.38
N LEU A 121 -15.35 -12.76 1.13
CA LEU A 121 -16.33 -11.67 0.97
C LEU A 121 -17.21 -11.86 -0.28
N VAL A 122 -16.62 -12.27 -1.39
CA VAL A 122 -17.34 -12.39 -2.68
C VAL A 122 -18.19 -13.63 -2.79
N GLU A 123 -18.12 -14.57 -1.83
CA GLU A 123 -19.00 -15.75 -1.76
C GLU A 123 -20.49 -15.40 -1.66
N ASP A 124 -20.84 -14.19 -1.20
CA ASP A 124 -22.21 -13.71 -1.11
C ASP A 124 -22.86 -13.43 -2.48
N GLY A 125 -22.08 -13.48 -3.56
CA GLY A 125 -22.51 -13.27 -4.94
C GLY A 125 -22.88 -11.84 -5.30
N LYS A 126 -22.55 -10.86 -4.43
CA LYS A 126 -22.77 -9.45 -4.69
C LYS A 126 -21.57 -8.81 -5.40
N ASN A 127 -21.76 -7.56 -5.85
CA ASN A 127 -20.67 -6.74 -6.34
C ASN A 127 -19.93 -6.07 -5.17
N HIS A 128 -18.62 -6.25 -5.14
CA HIS A 128 -17.74 -5.65 -4.14
C HIS A 128 -16.78 -4.65 -4.78
N THR A 129 -16.47 -3.58 -4.06
CA THR A 129 -15.39 -2.64 -4.40
C THR A 129 -14.29 -2.80 -3.37
N ILE A 130 -13.09 -3.14 -3.84
CA ILE A 130 -11.91 -3.34 -3.00
C ILE A 130 -10.99 -2.14 -3.18
N ALA A 131 -10.56 -1.54 -2.08
CA ALA A 131 -9.61 -0.43 -2.07
C ALA A 131 -8.43 -0.77 -1.16
N VAL A 132 -7.24 -0.78 -1.73
CA VAL A 132 -5.96 -1.00 -1.01
C VAL A 132 -4.87 -0.11 -1.62
N GLY A 133 -3.75 0.04 -0.92
CA GLY A 133 -2.60 0.75 -1.46
C GLY A 133 -2.11 0.12 -2.78
N CYS A 134 -1.76 0.94 -3.77
CA CYS A 134 -1.47 0.48 -5.15
C CYS A 134 -0.37 -0.59 -5.23
N LYS A 135 0.64 -0.56 -4.35
CA LYS A 135 1.71 -1.57 -4.33
C LYS A 135 1.21 -2.99 -4.03
N HIS A 136 0.06 -3.14 -3.37
CA HIS A 136 -0.58 -4.45 -3.16
C HIS A 136 -1.15 -5.06 -4.46
N PHE A 137 -1.30 -4.27 -5.52
CA PHE A 137 -1.73 -4.75 -6.84
C PHE A 137 -0.57 -4.98 -7.82
N ILE A 138 0.68 -4.72 -7.42
CA ILE A 138 1.85 -4.72 -8.28
C ILE A 138 2.73 -5.95 -8.00
N GLY A 139 3.28 -6.54 -9.08
CA GLY A 139 4.26 -7.61 -9.02
C GLY A 139 3.69 -9.01 -8.82
N GLU A 140 4.59 -9.98 -8.69
CA GLU A 140 4.26 -11.42 -8.63
C GLU A 140 3.58 -11.85 -7.31
N ASP A 141 3.83 -11.13 -6.22
CA ASP A 141 3.22 -11.40 -4.91
C ASP A 141 1.99 -10.52 -4.65
N SER A 142 1.40 -9.94 -5.71
CA SER A 142 0.24 -9.05 -5.61
C SER A 142 -1.04 -9.79 -5.25
N ILE A 143 -2.00 -9.06 -4.67
CA ILE A 143 -3.37 -9.55 -4.44
C ILE A 143 -3.98 -10.09 -5.74
N LEU A 144 -3.72 -9.43 -6.88
CA LEU A 144 -4.25 -9.87 -8.17
C LEU A 144 -3.72 -11.26 -8.55
N LYS A 145 -2.42 -11.51 -8.34
CA LYS A 145 -1.83 -12.83 -8.57
C LYS A 145 -2.35 -13.89 -7.61
N GLU A 146 -2.58 -13.54 -6.35
CA GLU A 146 -3.19 -14.47 -5.38
C GLU A 146 -4.64 -14.81 -5.74
N LEU A 147 -5.41 -13.84 -6.25
CA LEU A 147 -6.77 -14.08 -6.74
C LEU A 147 -6.77 -14.93 -8.03
N GLU A 148 -5.83 -14.71 -8.97
CA GLU A 148 -5.67 -15.58 -10.15
C GLU A 148 -5.40 -17.03 -9.75
N LYS A 149 -4.55 -17.29 -8.76
CA LYS A 149 -4.29 -18.63 -8.20
C LYS A 149 -5.55 -19.30 -7.63
N ARG A 150 -6.53 -18.51 -7.17
CA ARG A 150 -7.83 -18.94 -6.66
C ARG A 150 -8.89 -19.11 -7.76
N GLY A 151 -8.54 -18.84 -9.02
CA GLY A 151 -9.40 -19.04 -10.18
C GLY A 151 -10.18 -17.81 -10.64
N TYR A 152 -9.89 -16.63 -10.10
CA TYR A 152 -10.49 -15.38 -10.59
C TYR A 152 -9.86 -14.94 -11.90
N THR A 153 -10.66 -14.34 -12.75
CA THR A 153 -10.19 -13.67 -13.97
C THR A 153 -10.02 -12.19 -13.70
N ILE A 154 -8.81 -11.69 -13.89
CA ILE A 154 -8.47 -10.28 -13.66
C ILE A 154 -8.41 -9.56 -15.00
N ASN A 155 -9.19 -8.48 -15.14
CA ASN A 155 -9.17 -7.61 -16.30
C ASN A 155 -8.81 -6.18 -15.86
N ARG A 156 -7.81 -5.59 -16.49
CA ARG A 156 -7.48 -4.18 -16.30
C ARG A 156 -8.35 -3.34 -17.24
N LEU A 157 -8.99 -2.31 -16.69
CA LEU A 157 -9.80 -1.34 -17.43
C LEU A 157 -8.96 -0.14 -17.88
#